data_abfad6d03d33fec9bf65e26b0d98ca97
#
_entry.id   abfad6d03d33fec9bf65e26b0d98ca97
#
_cell.length_a   1.000
_cell.length_b   1.000
_cell.length_c   1.000
_cell.angle_alpha   90.00
_cell.angle_beta   90.00
_cell.angle_gamma   90.00
#
_symmetry.space_group_name_H-M   'P 1'
#
loop_
_entity.id
_entity.type
_entity.pdbx_description
1 polymer ?
#
loop_
_entity_poly.entity_id
_entity_poly.type
_entity_poly.pdbx_seq_one_letter_code
_entity_poly.pdbx_strand_id
1 'polypeptide(L)'
;MTIEYIKKIHFEICKNSGITPLGEFQDKEVGITGTSWRPKLPSECDYEAELEKILKNEHELEKCIDLFCWGGRSQMFMDGNKRVANLVANKEMIRLGQGIIAVPVEKIGEYFTYLIDYYETNDNTKIKKWIYENCIDGIK
;
A
#
# COMPACT_ATOMS: atom_id res chain seq x y z
N MET A 1 -7.65 7.70 10.15
CA MET A 1 -6.77 6.62 9.66
C MET A 1 -5.72 6.30 10.72
N THR A 2 -5.66 5.09 11.19
CA THR A 2 -4.74 4.64 12.25
C THR A 2 -4.17 3.27 11.90
N ILE A 3 -3.07 2.92 12.55
CA ILE A 3 -2.48 1.56 12.40
C ILE A 3 -3.48 0.49 12.86
N GLU A 4 -4.21 0.75 13.94
CA GLU A 4 -5.24 -0.18 14.41
C GLU A 4 -6.34 -0.41 13.38
N TYR A 5 -6.73 0.64 12.64
CA TYR A 5 -7.70 0.52 11.55
C TYR A 5 -7.16 -0.36 10.42
N ILE A 6 -5.88 -0.19 10.07
CA ILE A 6 -5.21 -1.00 9.03
C ILE A 6 -5.19 -2.48 9.44
N LYS A 7 -4.90 -2.77 10.71
CA LYS A 7 -4.94 -4.13 11.25
C LYS A 7 -6.35 -4.74 11.16
N LYS A 8 -7.38 -3.95 11.45
CA LYS A 8 -8.78 -4.40 11.31
C LYS A 8 -9.14 -4.74 9.87
N ILE A 9 -8.68 -3.93 8.92
CA ILE A 9 -8.89 -4.22 7.50
C ILE A 9 -8.24 -5.55 7.13
N HIS A 10 -7.00 -5.79 7.56
CA HIS A 10 -6.33 -7.06 7.33
C HIS A 10 -7.13 -8.23 7.91
N PHE A 11 -7.58 -8.10 9.16
CA PHE A 11 -8.41 -9.11 9.79
C PHE A 11 -9.63 -9.44 8.94
N GLU A 12 -10.38 -8.43 8.52
CA GLU A 12 -11.64 -8.63 7.79
C GLU A 12 -11.45 -9.29 6.43
N ILE A 13 -10.42 -8.91 5.69
CA ILE A 13 -10.20 -9.49 4.35
C ILE A 13 -9.50 -10.84 4.36
N CYS A 14 -8.82 -11.18 5.45
CA CYS A 14 -8.01 -12.40 5.51
C CYS A 14 -8.52 -13.45 6.50
N LYS A 15 -9.60 -13.17 7.24
CA LYS A 15 -10.06 -14.03 8.34
C LYS A 15 -10.43 -15.46 7.95
N ASN A 16 -10.69 -15.71 6.66
CA ASN A 16 -11.04 -17.06 6.19
C ASN A 16 -9.96 -17.63 5.25
N SER A 17 -8.77 -17.05 5.23
CA SER A 17 -7.71 -17.40 4.27
C SER A 17 -6.65 -18.37 4.81
N GLY A 18 -6.64 -18.59 6.12
CA GLY A 18 -5.59 -19.38 6.76
C GLY A 18 -4.29 -18.61 7.02
N ILE A 19 -4.26 -17.31 6.71
CA ILE A 19 -3.09 -16.46 6.95
C ILE A 19 -2.91 -16.22 8.45
N THR A 20 -1.69 -16.39 8.96
CA THR A 20 -1.33 -16.08 10.36
C THR A 20 0.01 -15.37 10.40
N PRO A 21 0.21 -14.37 11.29
CA PRO A 21 -0.78 -13.81 12.23
C PRO A 21 -1.88 -13.06 11.50
N LEU A 22 -3.09 -13.10 12.04
CA LEU A 22 -4.26 -12.46 11.45
C LEU A 22 -4.54 -11.13 12.16
N GLY A 23 -4.61 -10.04 11.38
CA GLY A 23 -4.86 -8.71 11.94
C GLY A 23 -3.73 -8.18 12.82
N GLU A 24 -2.56 -8.79 12.73
CA GLU A 24 -1.36 -8.43 13.48
C GLU A 24 -0.16 -8.41 12.56
N PHE A 25 0.88 -7.68 12.94
CA PHE A 25 2.10 -7.60 12.13
C PHE A 25 2.77 -8.98 12.03
N GLN A 26 3.37 -9.22 10.87
CA GLN A 26 4.19 -10.41 10.67
C GLN A 26 5.46 -10.34 11.53
N ASP A 27 6.00 -11.50 11.91
CA ASP A 27 7.17 -11.61 12.78
C ASP A 27 8.36 -12.31 12.11
N LYS A 28 8.24 -12.60 10.82
CA LYS A 28 9.27 -13.29 10.02
C LYS A 28 9.57 -12.52 8.76
N GLU A 29 10.79 -12.66 8.25
CA GLU A 29 11.14 -12.08 6.96
C GLU A 29 10.25 -12.62 5.85
N VAL A 30 9.80 -11.73 4.97
CA VAL A 30 9.03 -12.09 3.79
C VAL A 30 9.84 -11.77 2.53
N GLY A 31 9.68 -12.59 1.50
CA GLY A 31 10.26 -12.33 0.19
C GLY A 31 9.22 -11.76 -0.75
N ILE A 32 9.69 -11.05 -1.77
CA ILE A 32 8.85 -10.47 -2.80
C ILE A 32 9.28 -11.05 -4.15
N THR A 33 8.32 -11.55 -4.91
CA THR A 33 8.60 -12.10 -6.25
C THR A 33 9.13 -11.02 -7.17
N GLY A 34 10.21 -11.30 -7.89
CA GLY A 34 10.78 -10.42 -8.89
C GLY A 34 11.91 -9.50 -8.40
N THR A 35 12.26 -9.58 -7.13
CA THR A 35 13.36 -8.79 -6.55
C THR A 35 14.05 -9.55 -5.42
N SER A 36 15.33 -9.24 -5.19
CA SER A 36 16.07 -9.73 -4.03
C SER A 36 15.92 -8.81 -2.82
N TRP A 37 15.31 -7.63 -3.01
CA TRP A 37 15.06 -6.70 -1.91
C TRP A 37 14.15 -7.34 -0.86
N ARG A 38 14.45 -7.10 0.41
CA ARG A 38 13.66 -7.57 1.54
C ARG A 38 13.21 -6.39 2.40
N PRO A 39 11.93 -6.35 2.80
CA PRO A 39 11.46 -5.32 3.72
C PRO A 39 12.06 -5.53 5.12
N LYS A 40 12.15 -4.45 5.88
CA LYS A 40 12.50 -4.54 7.30
C LYS A 40 11.37 -5.25 8.05
N LEU A 41 11.72 -5.93 9.13
CA LEU A 41 10.72 -6.50 10.03
C LEU A 41 9.88 -5.38 10.67
N PRO A 42 8.58 -5.60 10.87
CA PRO A 42 7.73 -4.60 11.56
C PRO A 42 8.28 -4.14 12.91
N SER A 43 8.95 -5.02 13.64
CA SER A 43 9.58 -4.67 14.92
C SER A 43 10.71 -3.63 14.78
N GLU A 44 11.23 -3.44 13.58
CA GLU A 44 12.29 -2.46 13.27
C GLU A 44 11.74 -1.15 12.69
N CYS A 45 10.42 -1.04 12.55
CA CYS A 45 9.75 0.08 11.90
C CYS A 45 8.88 0.86 12.87
N ASP A 46 8.74 2.17 12.63
CA ASP A 46 7.77 3.00 13.32
C ASP A 46 6.66 3.40 12.33
N TYR A 47 5.73 2.48 12.12
CA TYR A 47 4.64 2.68 11.17
C TYR A 47 3.71 3.84 11.56
N GLU A 48 3.56 4.10 12.85
CA GLU A 48 2.72 5.24 13.31
C GLU A 48 3.32 6.56 12.86
N ALA A 49 4.63 6.72 13.01
CA ALA A 49 5.33 7.92 12.56
C ALA A 49 5.32 8.05 11.03
N GLU A 50 5.51 6.94 10.33
CA GLU A 50 5.47 6.92 8.86
C GLU A 50 4.09 7.30 8.34
N LEU A 51 3.03 6.74 8.92
CA LEU A 51 1.65 7.05 8.56
C LEU A 51 1.32 8.52 8.85
N GLU A 52 1.71 9.01 10.02
CA GLU A 52 1.49 10.41 10.39
C GLU A 52 2.12 11.36 9.37
N LYS A 53 3.34 11.07 8.94
CA LYS A 53 4.03 11.87 7.93
C LYS A 53 3.25 11.93 6.62
N ILE A 54 2.72 10.79 6.17
CA ILE A 54 1.92 10.71 4.94
C ILE A 54 0.64 11.54 5.09
N LEU A 55 -0.04 11.41 6.22
CA LEU A 55 -1.32 12.09 6.45
C LEU A 55 -1.18 13.60 6.60
N LYS A 56 0.01 14.11 6.84
CA LYS A 56 0.28 15.56 6.89
C LYS A 56 0.32 16.23 5.52
N ASN A 57 0.42 15.47 4.45
CA ASN A 57 0.42 16.04 3.10
C ASN A 57 -0.94 16.66 2.80
N GLU A 58 -0.94 17.97 2.53
CA GLU A 58 -2.17 18.71 2.25
C GLU A 58 -2.76 18.45 0.88
N HIS A 59 -1.97 17.89 -0.04
CA HIS A 59 -2.44 17.51 -1.37
C HIS A 59 -3.17 16.17 -1.27
N GLU A 60 -4.50 16.21 -1.30
CA GLU A 60 -5.36 15.06 -1.01
C GLU A 60 -5.11 13.85 -1.90
N LEU A 61 -5.02 14.04 -3.22
CA LEU A 61 -4.80 12.93 -4.14
C LEU A 61 -3.41 12.31 -3.94
N GLU A 62 -2.39 13.15 -3.84
CA GLU A 62 -1.02 12.66 -3.60
C GLU A 62 -0.91 11.86 -2.32
N LYS A 63 -1.55 12.34 -1.25
CA LYS A 63 -1.60 11.63 0.03
C LYS A 63 -2.17 10.22 -0.13
N CYS A 64 -3.25 10.07 -0.89
CA CYS A 64 -3.87 8.77 -1.13
C CYS A 64 -2.96 7.85 -1.92
N ILE A 65 -2.27 8.37 -2.92
CA ILE A 65 -1.31 7.57 -3.71
C ILE A 65 -0.13 7.16 -2.82
N ASP A 66 0.35 8.05 -1.96
CA ASP A 66 1.40 7.73 -0.99
C ASP A 66 0.97 6.62 -0.04
N LEU A 67 -0.28 6.64 0.45
CA LEU A 67 -0.83 5.57 1.28
C LEU A 67 -0.82 4.22 0.55
N PHE A 68 -1.23 4.23 -0.71
CA PHE A 68 -1.26 3.04 -1.56
C PHE A 68 0.15 2.46 -1.71
N CYS A 69 1.12 3.29 -2.04
CA CYS A 69 2.51 2.87 -2.24
C CYS A 69 3.14 2.37 -0.94
N TRP A 70 3.04 3.15 0.11
CA TRP A 70 3.60 2.83 1.42
C TRP A 70 3.02 1.54 2.01
N GLY A 71 1.71 1.38 1.92
CA GLY A 71 1.04 0.19 2.45
C GLY A 71 1.52 -1.10 1.80
N GLY A 72 1.78 -1.06 0.48
CA GLY A 72 2.32 -2.22 -0.23
C GLY A 72 3.77 -2.51 0.12
N ARG A 73 4.62 -1.48 0.11
CA ARG A 73 6.07 -1.65 0.36
C ARG A 73 6.37 -2.05 1.80
N SER A 74 5.62 -1.56 2.76
CA SER A 74 5.88 -1.81 4.18
C SER A 74 5.79 -3.27 4.56
N GLN A 75 5.02 -4.07 3.83
CA GLN A 75 4.88 -5.52 4.10
C GLN A 75 4.61 -5.81 5.58
N MET A 76 3.65 -5.11 6.15
CA MET A 76 3.31 -5.19 7.57
C MET A 76 2.82 -6.58 7.98
N PHE A 77 2.18 -7.28 7.05
CA PHE A 77 1.50 -8.55 7.31
C PHE A 77 2.18 -9.69 6.55
N MET A 78 1.94 -10.90 6.98
CA MET A 78 2.50 -12.09 6.34
C MET A 78 2.05 -12.21 4.88
N ASP A 79 0.81 -11.84 4.58
CA ASP A 79 0.24 -11.81 3.25
C ASP A 79 -0.93 -10.83 3.21
N GLY A 80 -1.42 -10.50 2.01
CA GLY A 80 -2.55 -9.59 1.84
C GLY A 80 -2.18 -8.12 1.86
N ASN A 81 -0.89 -7.78 1.87
CA ASN A 81 -0.42 -6.40 1.98
C ASN A 81 -0.94 -5.49 0.86
N LYS A 82 -0.93 -5.95 -0.40
CA LYS A 82 -1.42 -5.15 -1.53
C LYS A 82 -2.92 -4.93 -1.46
N ARG A 83 -3.67 -5.94 -1.01
CA ARG A 83 -5.14 -5.82 -0.84
C ARG A 83 -5.48 -4.83 0.26
N VAL A 84 -4.77 -4.89 1.38
CA VAL A 84 -4.95 -3.94 2.49
C VAL A 84 -4.61 -2.53 2.02
N ALA A 85 -3.48 -2.35 1.36
CA ALA A 85 -3.04 -1.04 0.85
C ALA A 85 -4.08 -0.44 -0.11
N ASN A 86 -4.62 -1.27 -1.00
CA ASN A 86 -5.66 -0.84 -1.94
C ASN A 86 -6.91 -0.37 -1.22
N LEU A 87 -7.41 -1.14 -0.25
CA LEU A 87 -8.62 -0.78 0.49
C LEU A 87 -8.42 0.47 1.35
N VAL A 88 -7.30 0.58 2.04
CA VAL A 88 -6.99 1.73 2.88
C VAL A 88 -6.90 3.01 2.06
N ALA A 89 -6.15 2.97 0.95
CA ALA A 89 -6.00 4.13 0.08
C ALA A 89 -7.34 4.53 -0.55
N ASN A 90 -8.12 3.55 -1.03
CA ASN A 90 -9.40 3.83 -1.67
C ASN A 90 -10.46 4.31 -0.69
N LYS A 91 -10.41 3.90 0.56
CA LYS A 91 -11.27 4.46 1.60
C LYS A 91 -11.04 5.97 1.71
N GLU A 92 -9.79 6.40 1.73
CA GLU A 92 -9.47 7.84 1.77
C GLU A 92 -9.81 8.54 0.45
N MET A 93 -9.57 7.89 -0.70
CA MET A 93 -9.95 8.43 -2.00
C MET A 93 -11.44 8.75 -2.05
N ILE A 94 -12.28 7.82 -1.62
CA ILE A 94 -13.74 7.97 -1.63
C ILE A 94 -14.14 9.07 -0.64
N ARG A 95 -13.58 9.06 0.56
CA ARG A 95 -13.87 10.06 1.58
C ARG A 95 -13.57 11.48 1.09
N LEU A 96 -12.50 11.64 0.33
CA LEU A 96 -12.04 12.93 -0.17
C LEU A 96 -12.60 13.28 -1.56
N GLY A 97 -13.44 12.43 -2.14
CA GLY A 97 -14.03 12.67 -3.45
C GLY A 97 -13.04 12.63 -4.60
N GLN A 98 -11.95 11.85 -4.47
CA GLN A 98 -10.87 11.79 -5.45
C GLN A 98 -10.99 10.63 -6.45
N GLY A 99 -12.14 9.96 -6.49
CA GLY A 99 -12.31 8.77 -7.31
C GLY A 99 -11.74 7.54 -6.64
N ILE A 100 -11.19 6.63 -7.43
CA ILE A 100 -10.54 5.41 -6.92
C ILE A 100 -9.21 5.16 -7.61
N ILE A 101 -8.33 4.41 -6.94
CA ILE A 101 -7.10 3.88 -7.53
C ILE A 101 -7.38 2.45 -7.99
N ALA A 102 -7.23 2.19 -9.28
CA ALA A 102 -7.40 0.85 -9.85
C ALA A 102 -6.40 0.67 -10.99
N VAL A 103 -5.58 -0.38 -10.90
CA VAL A 103 -4.62 -0.70 -11.95
C VAL A 103 -5.35 -1.41 -13.09
N PRO A 104 -5.36 -0.87 -14.32
CA PRO A 104 -5.97 -1.55 -15.45
C PRO A 104 -5.30 -2.91 -15.70
N VAL A 105 -6.11 -3.93 -16.01
CA VAL A 105 -5.62 -5.30 -16.21
C VAL A 105 -4.56 -5.34 -17.32
N GLU A 106 -4.76 -4.61 -18.40
CA GLU A 106 -3.83 -4.57 -19.55
C GLU A 106 -2.51 -3.86 -19.22
N LYS A 107 -2.42 -3.18 -18.07
CA LYS A 107 -1.21 -2.44 -17.65
C LYS A 107 -0.52 -3.05 -16.43
N ILE A 108 -0.93 -4.24 -16.01
CA ILE A 108 -0.34 -4.90 -14.83
C ILE A 108 1.17 -5.11 -14.97
N GLY A 109 1.64 -5.54 -16.15
CA GLY A 109 3.07 -5.74 -16.39
C GLY A 109 3.87 -4.46 -16.21
N GLU A 110 3.37 -3.36 -16.75
CA GLU A 110 3.96 -2.03 -16.60
C GLU A 110 3.97 -1.59 -15.14
N TYR A 111 2.85 -1.81 -14.44
CA TYR A 111 2.74 -1.53 -13.01
C TYR A 111 3.82 -2.25 -12.20
N PHE A 112 4.03 -3.54 -12.46
CA PHE A 112 5.05 -4.31 -11.73
C PHE A 112 6.46 -3.77 -11.97
N THR A 113 6.77 -3.28 -13.15
CA THR A 113 8.08 -2.66 -13.43
C THR A 113 8.33 -1.46 -12.51
N TYR A 114 7.34 -0.57 -12.40
CA TYR A 114 7.44 0.60 -11.52
C TYR A 114 7.42 0.21 -10.03
N LEU A 115 6.65 -0.81 -9.69
CA LEU A 115 6.53 -1.27 -8.31
C LEU A 115 7.86 -1.82 -7.79
N ILE A 116 8.53 -2.66 -8.57
CA ILE A 116 9.84 -3.23 -8.20
C ILE A 116 10.88 -2.13 -8.05
N ASP A 117 10.93 -1.18 -8.99
CA ASP A 117 11.82 -0.03 -8.89
C ASP A 117 11.61 0.74 -7.58
N TYR A 118 10.36 1.02 -7.24
CA TYR A 118 10.02 1.68 -5.98
C TYR A 118 10.44 0.86 -4.76
N TYR A 119 10.17 -0.43 -4.76
CA TYR A 119 10.53 -1.30 -3.64
C TYR A 119 12.03 -1.29 -3.38
N GLU A 120 12.83 -1.36 -4.45
CA GLU A 120 14.29 -1.40 -4.35
C GLU A 120 14.91 -0.06 -3.97
N THR A 121 14.36 1.05 -4.44
CA THR A 121 14.93 2.39 -4.23
C THR A 121 14.32 3.16 -3.06
N ASN A 122 13.11 2.79 -2.64
CA ASN A 122 12.29 3.58 -1.73
C ASN A 122 11.97 5.00 -2.24
N ASP A 123 12.06 5.19 -3.54
CA ASP A 123 11.70 6.44 -4.20
C ASP A 123 10.42 6.19 -5.01
N ASN A 124 9.30 6.78 -4.58
CA ASN A 124 8.01 6.57 -5.21
C ASN A 124 7.70 7.57 -6.32
N THR A 125 8.65 8.42 -6.71
CA THR A 125 8.40 9.48 -7.69
C THR A 125 7.85 8.95 -9.00
N LYS A 126 8.48 7.91 -9.54
CA LYS A 126 8.10 7.33 -10.83
C LYS A 126 6.76 6.60 -10.76
N ILE A 127 6.59 5.72 -9.77
CA ILE A 127 5.36 4.95 -9.63
C ILE A 127 4.17 5.86 -9.31
N LYS A 128 4.37 6.88 -8.49
CA LYS A 128 3.33 7.84 -8.14
C LYS A 128 2.82 8.58 -9.38
N LYS A 129 3.73 9.04 -10.23
CA LYS A 129 3.37 9.69 -11.49
C LYS A 129 2.60 8.73 -12.39
N TRP A 130 3.08 7.50 -12.51
CA TRP A 130 2.44 6.49 -13.35
C TRP A 130 1.02 6.16 -12.85
N ILE A 131 0.85 6.01 -11.54
CA ILE A 131 -0.48 5.77 -10.93
C ILE A 131 -1.41 6.95 -11.23
N TYR A 132 -0.92 8.16 -11.05
CA TYR A 132 -1.69 9.37 -11.33
C TYR A 132 -2.18 9.41 -12.78
N GLU A 133 -1.32 9.06 -13.73
CA GLU A 133 -1.64 9.11 -15.15
C GLU A 133 -2.49 7.95 -15.66
N ASN A 134 -2.45 6.78 -14.99
CA ASN A 134 -3.01 5.54 -15.52
C ASN A 134 -4.06 4.86 -14.65
N CYS A 135 -4.12 5.16 -13.36
CA CYS A 135 -4.87 4.35 -12.41
C CYS A 135 -5.99 5.09 -11.68
N ILE A 136 -6.20 6.38 -11.95
CA ILE A 136 -7.25 7.15 -11.26
C ILE A 136 -8.53 7.09 -12.08
N ASP A 137 -9.62 6.62 -11.46
CA ASP A 137 -10.91 6.45 -12.10
C ASP A 137 -12.01 7.13 -11.29
N GLY A 138 -13.14 7.45 -11.92
CA GLY A 138 -14.29 8.05 -11.26
C GLY A 138 -14.21 9.54 -11.02
N ILE A 139 -13.18 10.23 -11.53
CA ILE A 139 -13.09 11.69 -11.53
C ILE A 139 -13.52 12.21 -12.89
N LYS A 140 -14.39 13.17 -12.91
CA LYS A 140 -14.86 13.83 -14.14
C LYS A 140 -14.22 15.21 -14.28
#